data_16f6de22e3e7557737a295bb9c200b13
#
_entry.id   16f6de22e3e7557737a295bb9c200b13
#
_cell.length_a   1.000
_cell.length_b   1.000
_cell.length_c   1.000
_cell.angle_alpha   90.00
_cell.angle_beta   90.00
_cell.angle_gamma   90.00
#
_symmetry.space_group_name_H-M   'P 1'
#
loop_
_entity.id
_entity.type
_entity.pdbx_description
1 polymer ?
#
loop_
_entity_poly.entity_id
_entity_poly.type
_entity_poly.pdbx_seq_one_letter_code
_entity_poly.pdbx_strand_id
1 'polypeptide(L)'
;MKEVEPAFIIDSENKNLLNALYNYIWAKDGVFDPYKGLLLWGPIGVGKSVLIKGMQRYYGKINKFSFGFDNKKIGFKLTSAAEISLLYTEKGIDGIAQFTDRKYMCHLAIDEIGREPMEAKYFGTGINVIQVILQLRYEVRRDFITLMTTNLDPDTEFSGRYGDYIADRVKEMFNVVHIQGKSRR
;
A
#
# COMPACT_ATOMS: atom_id res chain seq x y z
N MET A 1 -17.26 2.30 -2.81
CA MET A 1 -17.09 0.83 -2.68
C MET A 1 -17.88 0.08 -3.76
N LYS A 2 -19.18 0.23 -3.87
CA LYS A 2 -20.01 -0.49 -4.88
C LYS A 2 -19.60 -0.28 -6.34
N GLU A 3 -18.90 0.76 -6.67
CA GLU A 3 -18.35 0.96 -8.03
C GLU A 3 -17.11 0.12 -8.31
N VAL A 4 -16.44 -0.36 -7.26
CA VAL A 4 -15.26 -1.25 -7.36
C VAL A 4 -15.69 -2.69 -7.28
N GLU A 5 -16.62 -2.97 -6.37
CA GLU A 5 -17.22 -4.27 -6.10
C GLU A 5 -18.72 -4.11 -5.89
N PRO A 6 -19.56 -4.42 -6.89
CA PRO A 6 -21.03 -4.25 -6.80
C PRO A 6 -21.67 -5.01 -5.64
N ALA A 7 -21.10 -6.18 -5.30
CA ALA A 7 -21.56 -7.02 -4.20
C ALA A 7 -21.09 -6.52 -2.81
N PHE A 8 -20.35 -5.40 -2.74
CA PHE A 8 -19.85 -4.89 -1.47
C PHE A 8 -20.99 -4.44 -0.55
N ILE A 9 -21.07 -5.05 0.63
CA ILE A 9 -22.06 -4.75 1.66
C ILE A 9 -21.34 -4.08 2.84
N ILE A 10 -21.93 -2.98 3.34
CA ILE A 10 -21.52 -2.37 4.61
C ILE A 10 -22.30 -3.05 5.73
N ASP A 11 -21.60 -3.67 6.65
CA ASP A 11 -22.15 -4.39 7.79
C ASP A 11 -21.44 -4.00 9.11
N SER A 12 -21.81 -4.65 10.21
CA SER A 12 -21.23 -4.40 11.52
C SER A 12 -19.72 -4.73 11.58
N GLU A 13 -19.23 -5.65 10.76
CA GLU A 13 -17.81 -6.07 10.77
C GLU A 13 -16.90 -5.05 10.09
N ASN A 14 -17.37 -4.37 9.04
CA ASN A 14 -16.53 -3.44 8.27
C ASN A 14 -16.85 -1.95 8.50
N LYS A 15 -18.00 -1.61 9.09
CA LYS A 15 -18.45 -0.22 9.27
C LYS A 15 -17.43 0.63 10.04
N ASN A 16 -16.88 0.11 11.13
CA ASN A 16 -15.92 0.83 11.95
C ASN A 16 -14.61 1.10 11.18
N LEU A 17 -14.12 0.09 10.44
CA LEU A 17 -12.94 0.25 9.60
C LEU A 17 -13.20 1.29 8.49
N LEU A 18 -14.35 1.25 7.83
CA LEU A 18 -14.70 2.22 6.79
C LEU A 18 -14.77 3.65 7.35
N ASN A 19 -15.31 3.84 8.55
CA ASN A 19 -15.32 5.15 9.21
C ASN A 19 -13.90 5.61 9.56
N ALA A 20 -13.04 4.71 10.06
CA ALA A 20 -11.64 5.03 10.33
C ALA A 20 -10.88 5.41 9.06
N LEU A 21 -11.07 4.67 7.95
CA LEU A 21 -10.51 5.01 6.64
C LEU A 21 -11.04 6.35 6.10
N TYR A 22 -12.32 6.64 6.31
CA TYR A 22 -12.89 7.94 5.96
C TYR A 22 -12.22 9.08 6.72
N ASN A 23 -12.05 8.95 8.04
CA ASN A 23 -11.36 9.95 8.85
C ASN A 23 -9.89 10.10 8.44
N TYR A 24 -9.19 8.99 8.17
CA TYR A 24 -7.82 9.00 7.66
C TYR A 24 -7.72 9.78 6.33
N ILE A 25 -8.63 9.51 5.39
CA ILE A 25 -8.68 10.23 4.10
C ILE A 25 -8.84 11.74 4.30
N TRP A 26 -9.61 12.18 5.27
CA TRP A 26 -9.87 13.61 5.54
C TRP A 26 -8.90 14.22 6.56
N ALA A 27 -7.86 13.49 6.95
CA ALA A 27 -6.90 13.90 7.99
C ALA A 27 -7.61 14.40 9.28
N LYS A 28 -8.73 13.75 9.62
CA LYS A 28 -9.47 14.03 10.85
C LYS A 28 -8.89 13.24 12.00
N ASP A 29 -9.09 13.74 13.22
CA ASP A 29 -8.77 12.99 14.41
C ASP A 29 -9.44 11.61 14.40
N GLY A 30 -8.66 10.58 14.66
CA GLY A 30 -9.12 9.20 14.58
C GLY A 30 -8.05 8.20 14.99
N VAL A 31 -8.32 6.94 14.66
CA VAL A 31 -7.46 5.81 15.02
C VAL A 31 -6.14 5.79 14.24
N PHE A 32 -6.14 6.35 13.02
CA PHE A 32 -5.01 6.32 12.10
C PHE A 32 -4.29 7.66 12.04
N ASP A 33 -2.97 7.61 12.12
CA ASP A 33 -2.09 8.76 11.89
C ASP A 33 -2.13 9.12 10.38
N PRO A 34 -2.59 10.31 9.99
CA PRO A 34 -2.69 10.69 8.58
C PRO A 34 -1.34 10.89 7.89
N TYR A 35 -0.25 10.99 8.66
CA TYR A 35 1.12 11.13 8.14
C TYR A 35 1.81 9.80 7.90
N LYS A 36 1.20 8.68 8.28
CA LYS A 36 1.66 7.32 7.99
C LYS A 36 0.85 6.72 6.85
N GLY A 37 1.46 5.80 6.12
CA GLY A 37 0.74 4.95 5.18
C GLY A 37 -0.25 4.01 5.86
N LEU A 38 -0.87 3.15 5.06
CA LEU A 38 -1.72 2.06 5.55
C LEU A 38 -1.14 0.72 5.09
N LEU A 39 -0.98 -0.22 6.00
CA LEU A 39 -0.69 -1.63 5.72
C LEU A 39 -1.91 -2.46 6.11
N LEU A 40 -2.70 -2.85 5.12
CA LEU A 40 -3.87 -3.73 5.33
C LEU A 40 -3.42 -5.18 5.19
N TRP A 41 -3.48 -5.95 6.28
CA TRP A 41 -3.10 -7.36 6.27
C TRP A 41 -4.20 -8.28 6.77
N GLY A 42 -4.12 -9.57 6.45
CA GLY A 42 -5.10 -10.58 6.87
C GLY A 42 -5.40 -11.61 5.79
N PRO A 43 -6.34 -12.53 6.03
CA PRO A 43 -6.64 -13.65 5.14
C PRO A 43 -7.01 -13.26 3.70
N ILE A 44 -6.91 -14.22 2.80
CA ILE A 44 -7.36 -14.05 1.41
C ILE A 44 -8.89 -13.87 1.37
N GLY A 45 -9.34 -12.93 0.52
CA GLY A 45 -10.78 -12.73 0.26
C GLY A 45 -11.49 -11.80 1.23
N VAL A 46 -10.83 -11.27 2.27
CA VAL A 46 -11.47 -10.34 3.26
C VAL A 46 -11.68 -8.91 2.73
N GLY A 47 -11.29 -8.60 1.49
CA GLY A 47 -11.60 -7.32 0.85
C GLY A 47 -10.48 -6.26 0.89
N LYS A 48 -9.24 -6.59 1.27
CA LYS A 48 -8.11 -5.64 1.33
C LYS A 48 -7.93 -4.83 0.04
N SER A 49 -7.81 -5.51 -1.10
CA SER A 49 -7.67 -4.88 -2.42
C SER A 49 -8.88 -4.02 -2.80
N VAL A 50 -10.09 -4.44 -2.41
CA VAL A 50 -11.33 -3.68 -2.64
C VAL A 50 -11.29 -2.37 -1.85
N LEU A 51 -10.82 -2.38 -0.61
CA LEU A 51 -10.66 -1.18 0.21
C LEU A 51 -9.70 -0.17 -0.44
N ILE A 52 -8.49 -0.60 -0.84
CA ILE A 52 -7.51 0.28 -1.50
C ILE A 52 -8.05 0.84 -2.82
N LYS A 53 -8.65 -0.01 -3.67
CA LYS A 53 -9.28 0.44 -4.93
C LYS A 53 -10.43 1.41 -4.67
N GLY A 54 -11.23 1.16 -3.63
CA GLY A 54 -12.31 2.06 -3.21
C GLY A 54 -11.80 3.41 -2.76
N MET A 55 -10.71 3.43 -1.97
CA MET A 55 -10.04 4.67 -1.58
C MET A 55 -9.53 5.43 -2.81
N GLN A 56 -8.84 4.76 -3.75
CA GLN A 56 -8.33 5.39 -4.97
C GLN A 56 -9.46 6.08 -5.76
N ARG A 57 -10.59 5.38 -5.96
CA ARG A 57 -11.74 5.97 -6.65
C ARG A 57 -12.37 7.13 -5.89
N TYR A 58 -12.43 7.03 -4.57
CA TYR A 58 -12.96 8.11 -3.74
C TYR A 58 -12.08 9.35 -3.85
N TYR A 59 -10.76 9.21 -3.79
CA TYR A 59 -9.81 10.30 -4.02
C TYR A 59 -10.03 10.98 -5.38
N GLY A 60 -10.21 10.21 -6.44
CA GLY A 60 -10.49 10.75 -7.78
C GLY A 60 -11.76 11.58 -7.88
N LYS A 61 -12.77 11.29 -7.03
CA LYS A 61 -14.07 12.00 -7.05
C LYS A 61 -14.07 13.29 -6.27
N ILE A 62 -13.40 13.35 -5.13
CA ILE A 62 -13.49 14.49 -4.25
C ILE A 62 -12.62 15.67 -4.65
N ASN A 63 -11.87 15.58 -5.74
CA ASN A 63 -11.09 16.67 -6.37
C ASN A 63 -10.35 17.63 -5.40
N LYS A 64 -10.37 17.32 -4.08
CA LYS A 64 -9.75 18.10 -3.01
C LYS A 64 -8.92 17.16 -2.19
N PHE A 65 -7.62 17.15 -2.40
CA PHE A 65 -6.78 16.41 -1.50
C PHE A 65 -5.50 17.11 -1.15
N SER A 66 -5.40 17.20 0.11
CA SER A 66 -4.22 17.41 0.87
C SER A 66 -4.14 16.27 1.86
N PHE A 67 -3.21 15.33 1.71
CA PHE A 67 -2.65 14.65 2.84
C PHE A 67 -1.73 15.64 3.53
N GLY A 68 -2.26 16.53 4.35
CA GLY A 68 -1.49 17.44 5.19
C GLY A 68 -0.41 18.33 4.55
N PHE A 69 -0.10 18.17 3.27
CA PHE A 69 1.01 18.81 2.58
C PHE A 69 0.53 19.42 1.29
N ASP A 70 0.39 20.74 1.25
CA ASP A 70 0.05 21.54 0.09
C ASP A 70 -1.20 21.13 -0.70
N ASN A 71 -1.97 22.11 -1.16
CA ASN A 71 -3.22 22.02 -1.95
C ASN A 71 -3.09 21.30 -3.32
N LYS A 72 -2.19 20.31 -3.46
CA LYS A 72 -2.02 19.53 -4.68
C LYS A 72 -3.04 18.41 -4.74
N LYS A 73 -3.65 18.21 -5.90
CA LYS A 73 -4.51 17.05 -6.20
C LYS A 73 -3.75 15.77 -5.85
N ILE A 74 -4.18 15.06 -4.83
CA ILE A 74 -3.47 13.88 -4.38
C ILE A 74 -4.37 12.67 -4.56
N GLY A 75 -4.11 11.93 -5.64
CA GLY A 75 -4.38 10.52 -5.74
C GLY A 75 -3.11 9.75 -5.43
N PHE A 76 -3.20 8.45 -5.39
CA PHE A 76 -2.05 7.57 -5.37
C PHE A 76 -2.05 6.66 -6.60
N LYS A 77 -0.87 6.30 -7.07
CA LYS A 77 -0.71 5.27 -8.07
C LYS A 77 -0.97 3.91 -7.42
N LEU A 78 -1.77 3.08 -8.06
CA LEU A 78 -2.03 1.71 -7.61
C LEU A 78 -1.39 0.74 -8.60
N THR A 79 -0.62 -0.20 -8.08
CA THR A 79 0.01 -1.29 -8.83
C THR A 79 0.12 -2.52 -7.93
N SER A 80 0.39 -3.69 -8.47
CA SER A 80 0.65 -4.89 -7.67
C SER A 80 2.15 -5.15 -7.50
N ALA A 81 2.52 -5.89 -6.45
CA ALA A 81 3.91 -6.29 -6.24
C ALA A 81 4.43 -7.16 -7.40
N ALA A 82 3.58 -8.01 -7.96
CA ALA A 82 3.92 -8.82 -9.13
C ALA A 82 4.23 -7.96 -10.37
N GLU A 83 3.40 -6.93 -10.63
CA GLU A 83 3.58 -5.99 -11.74
C GLU A 83 4.89 -5.19 -11.60
N ILE A 84 5.23 -4.74 -10.39
CA ILE A 84 6.50 -4.09 -10.09
C ILE A 84 7.69 -5.03 -10.39
N SER A 85 7.60 -6.30 -9.98
CA SER A 85 8.65 -7.29 -10.23
C SER A 85 8.84 -7.58 -11.72
N LEU A 86 7.75 -7.61 -12.49
CA LEU A 86 7.81 -7.74 -13.96
C LEU A 86 8.50 -6.54 -14.60
N LEU A 87 8.18 -5.32 -14.18
CA LEU A 87 8.83 -4.10 -14.68
C LEU A 87 10.35 -4.13 -14.43
N TYR A 88 10.79 -4.61 -13.27
CA TYR A 88 12.21 -4.80 -13.01
C TYR A 88 12.82 -5.88 -13.91
N THR A 89 12.15 -7.00 -14.10
CA THR A 89 12.64 -8.08 -14.97
C THR A 89 12.79 -7.63 -16.43
N GLU A 90 11.93 -6.72 -16.89
CA GLU A 90 11.97 -6.19 -18.25
C GLU A 90 13.02 -5.09 -18.45
N LYS A 91 13.17 -4.18 -17.48
CA LYS A 91 13.89 -2.91 -17.64
C LYS A 91 14.91 -2.61 -16.54
N GLY A 92 15.12 -3.53 -15.60
CA GLY A 92 16.02 -3.31 -14.46
C GLY A 92 15.57 -2.13 -13.59
N ILE A 93 16.53 -1.36 -13.13
CA ILE A 93 16.28 -0.19 -12.27
C ILE A 93 15.42 0.86 -12.97
N ASP A 94 15.55 1.04 -14.27
CA ASP A 94 14.75 2.00 -15.05
C ASP A 94 13.25 1.64 -14.99
N GLY A 95 12.93 0.35 -14.96
CA GLY A 95 11.54 -0.13 -14.84
C GLY A 95 10.87 0.28 -13.54
N ILE A 96 11.63 0.43 -12.49
CA ILE A 96 11.14 0.79 -11.15
C ILE A 96 11.44 2.23 -10.73
N ALA A 97 12.11 3.02 -11.57
CA ALA A 97 12.48 4.41 -11.28
C ALA A 97 11.29 5.28 -10.84
N GLN A 98 10.12 5.05 -11.42
CA GLN A 98 8.88 5.75 -11.04
C GLN A 98 8.44 5.52 -9.58
N PHE A 99 8.97 4.50 -8.90
CA PHE A 99 8.68 4.18 -7.50
C PHE A 99 9.83 4.57 -6.55
N THR A 100 11.04 4.79 -7.10
CA THR A 100 12.29 4.91 -6.34
C THR A 100 13.02 6.24 -6.55
N ASP A 101 12.86 6.91 -7.69
CA ASP A 101 13.49 8.19 -7.97
C ASP A 101 12.58 9.35 -7.52
N ARG A 102 13.10 10.22 -6.66
CA ARG A 102 12.37 11.39 -6.13
C ARG A 102 11.74 12.26 -7.22
N LYS A 103 12.35 12.33 -8.39
CA LYS A 103 11.87 13.12 -9.53
C LYS A 103 10.53 12.62 -10.06
N TYR A 104 10.26 11.31 -9.95
CA TYR A 104 9.07 10.66 -10.49
C TYR A 104 8.13 10.10 -9.43
N MET A 105 8.56 10.10 -8.16
CA MET A 105 7.76 9.59 -7.06
C MET A 105 6.43 10.31 -6.92
N CYS A 106 5.42 9.55 -6.54
CA CYS A 106 4.13 10.01 -6.08
C CYS A 106 3.68 9.13 -4.90
N HIS A 107 2.54 9.44 -4.28
CA HIS A 107 1.92 8.51 -3.35
C HIS A 107 1.62 7.19 -4.07
N LEU A 108 1.87 6.07 -3.41
CA LEU A 108 1.86 4.74 -4.03
C LEU A 108 1.03 3.77 -3.19
N ALA A 109 0.20 2.97 -3.84
CA ALA A 109 -0.39 1.79 -3.26
C ALA A 109 0.17 0.54 -3.96
N ILE A 110 0.70 -0.41 -3.18
CA ILE A 110 1.20 -1.70 -3.67
C ILE A 110 0.24 -2.80 -3.18
N ASP A 111 -0.49 -3.38 -4.10
CA ASP A 111 -1.42 -4.46 -3.80
C ASP A 111 -0.72 -5.82 -3.78
N GLU A 112 -1.12 -6.68 -2.86
CA GLU A 112 -0.69 -8.08 -2.75
C GLU A 112 0.83 -8.30 -2.58
N ILE A 113 1.51 -7.49 -1.74
CA ILE A 113 2.91 -7.76 -1.40
C ILE A 113 3.02 -9.12 -0.69
N GLY A 114 4.13 -9.83 -0.94
CA GLY A 114 4.34 -11.21 -0.52
C GLY A 114 3.99 -12.25 -1.57
N ARG A 115 3.35 -11.85 -2.69
CA ARG A 115 3.03 -12.74 -3.82
C ARG A 115 4.04 -12.66 -4.97
N GLU A 116 4.85 -11.62 -5.01
CA GLU A 116 5.94 -11.48 -5.97
C GLU A 116 7.04 -12.51 -5.70
N PRO A 117 7.91 -12.81 -6.69
CA PRO A 117 9.10 -13.62 -6.46
C PRO A 117 10.00 -12.98 -5.37
N MET A 118 10.66 -13.82 -4.56
CA MET A 118 11.66 -13.34 -3.58
C MET A 118 12.76 -12.55 -4.26
N GLU A 119 13.12 -12.96 -5.47
CA GLU A 119 14.16 -12.37 -6.28
C GLU A 119 13.67 -12.21 -7.72
N ALA A 120 13.65 -11.00 -8.22
CA ALA A 120 13.48 -10.72 -9.64
C ALA A 120 14.84 -10.48 -10.28
N LYS A 121 15.05 -10.99 -11.51
CA LYS A 121 16.36 -10.97 -12.17
C LYS A 121 16.34 -10.09 -13.42
N TYR A 122 17.40 -9.27 -13.56
CA TYR A 122 17.68 -8.49 -14.74
C TYR A 122 19.15 -8.68 -15.14
N PHE A 123 19.43 -9.20 -16.33
CA PHE A 123 20.77 -9.55 -16.81
C PHE A 123 21.64 -10.31 -15.78
N GLY A 124 21.05 -11.29 -15.10
CA GLY A 124 21.75 -12.12 -14.10
C GLY A 124 21.83 -11.52 -12.70
N THR A 125 21.53 -10.23 -12.51
CA THR A 125 21.47 -9.60 -11.17
C THR A 125 20.07 -9.75 -10.61
N GLY A 126 19.95 -10.45 -9.48
CA GLY A 126 18.71 -10.66 -8.76
C GLY A 126 18.59 -9.75 -7.55
N ILE A 127 17.41 -9.18 -7.32
CA ILE A 127 17.11 -8.39 -6.14
C ILE A 127 15.71 -8.69 -5.61
N ASN A 128 15.49 -8.48 -4.33
CA ASN A 128 14.15 -8.35 -3.78
C ASN A 128 13.63 -6.94 -4.06
N VAL A 129 12.85 -6.80 -5.14
CA VAL A 129 12.44 -5.48 -5.68
C VAL A 129 11.58 -4.71 -4.69
N ILE A 130 10.66 -5.38 -4.00
CA ILE A 130 9.78 -4.71 -3.01
C ILE A 130 10.61 -4.25 -1.81
N GLN A 131 11.58 -5.04 -1.34
CA GLN A 131 12.50 -4.63 -0.28
C GLN A 131 13.24 -3.34 -0.66
N VAL A 132 13.81 -3.26 -1.86
CA VAL A 132 14.53 -2.07 -2.36
C VAL A 132 13.59 -0.86 -2.41
N ILE A 133 12.40 -1.03 -2.94
CA ILE A 133 11.41 0.07 -3.01
C ILE A 133 11.05 0.56 -1.61
N LEU A 134 10.78 -0.34 -0.67
CA LEU A 134 10.42 0.05 0.69
C LEU A 134 11.56 0.76 1.42
N GLN A 135 12.83 0.34 1.23
CA GLN A 135 13.99 1.03 1.77
C GLN A 135 14.08 2.48 1.28
N LEU A 136 13.96 2.70 -0.03
CA LEU A 136 14.05 4.04 -0.62
C LEU A 136 12.83 4.91 -0.25
N ARG A 137 11.64 4.32 -0.17
CA ARG A 137 10.43 5.04 0.24
C ARG A 137 10.39 5.35 1.74
N TYR A 138 11.09 4.60 2.56
CA TYR A 138 11.26 4.94 3.98
C TYR A 138 11.92 6.31 4.15
N GLU A 139 12.97 6.61 3.39
CA GLU A 139 13.68 7.89 3.47
C GLU A 139 12.82 9.10 3.10
N VAL A 140 11.79 8.89 2.30
CA VAL A 140 10.88 9.95 1.82
C VAL A 140 9.44 9.78 2.32
N ARG A 141 9.23 8.97 3.36
CA ARG A 141 7.90 8.59 3.85
C ARG A 141 7.02 9.74 4.28
N ARG A 142 7.62 10.87 4.64
CA ARG A 142 6.88 12.08 5.02
C ARG A 142 6.37 12.87 3.82
N ASP A 143 7.05 12.75 2.68
CA ASP A 143 6.70 13.45 1.45
C ASP A 143 5.79 12.59 0.56
N PHE A 144 6.02 11.26 0.57
CA PHE A 144 5.35 10.30 -0.31
C PHE A 144 4.82 9.10 0.47
N ILE A 145 3.53 9.14 0.79
CA ILE A 145 2.85 8.07 1.52
C ILE A 145 2.82 6.79 0.67
N THR A 146 3.04 5.67 1.32
CA THR A 146 2.90 4.33 0.74
C THR A 146 1.75 3.60 1.42
N LEU A 147 0.89 2.96 0.62
CA LEU A 147 -0.18 2.09 1.09
C LEU A 147 0.13 0.66 0.62
N MET A 148 -0.20 -0.34 1.40
CA MET A 148 0.07 -1.74 1.02
C MET A 148 -1.06 -2.67 1.43
N THR A 149 -1.21 -3.76 0.69
CA THR A 149 -2.00 -4.92 1.13
C THR A 149 -1.13 -6.17 1.14
N THR A 150 -1.37 -7.05 2.10
CA THR A 150 -0.65 -8.31 2.20
C THR A 150 -1.49 -9.39 2.88
N ASN A 151 -1.14 -10.65 2.66
CA ASN A 151 -1.62 -11.79 3.47
C ASN A 151 -0.61 -12.18 4.53
N LEU A 152 0.63 -11.67 4.47
CA LEU A 152 1.68 -11.95 5.45
C LEU A 152 1.39 -11.22 6.75
N ASP A 153 1.70 -11.84 7.86
CA ASP A 153 1.73 -11.18 9.17
C ASP A 153 2.99 -10.31 9.27
N PRO A 154 2.82 -8.98 9.43
CA PRO A 154 3.98 -8.08 9.49
C PRO A 154 4.91 -8.31 10.67
N ASP A 155 4.42 -8.82 11.78
CA ASP A 155 5.23 -9.05 12.99
C ASP A 155 6.07 -10.34 12.91
N THR A 156 5.62 -11.34 12.14
CA THR A 156 6.26 -12.68 12.12
C THR A 156 6.87 -13.06 10.77
N GLU A 157 6.38 -12.52 9.65
CA GLU A 157 6.78 -12.96 8.31
C GLU A 157 7.59 -11.92 7.53
N PHE A 158 7.52 -10.62 7.89
CA PHE A 158 8.20 -9.57 7.13
C PHE A 158 9.72 -9.64 7.23
N SER A 159 10.27 -10.01 8.39
CA SER A 159 11.73 -10.17 8.55
C SER A 159 12.27 -11.20 7.56
N GLY A 160 11.66 -12.39 7.50
CA GLY A 160 12.04 -13.44 6.56
C GLY A 160 11.85 -13.07 5.08
N ARG A 161 10.88 -12.19 4.78
CA ARG A 161 10.52 -11.81 3.40
C ARG A 161 11.29 -10.60 2.89
N TYR A 162 11.44 -9.56 3.71
CA TYR A 162 11.97 -8.26 3.34
C TYR A 162 13.18 -7.80 4.17
N GLY A 163 13.63 -8.66 5.10
CA GLY A 163 14.73 -8.40 6.01
C GLY A 163 14.33 -7.58 7.24
N ASP A 164 15.16 -7.70 8.29
CA ASP A 164 14.93 -7.07 9.61
C ASP A 164 14.80 -5.55 9.52
N TYR A 165 15.57 -4.93 8.62
CA TYR A 165 15.54 -3.48 8.41
C TYR A 165 14.13 -2.98 8.04
N ILE A 166 13.43 -3.69 7.13
CA ILE A 166 12.07 -3.31 6.73
C ILE A 166 11.07 -3.68 7.83
N ALA A 167 11.20 -4.87 8.43
CA ALA A 167 10.30 -5.32 9.49
C ALA A 167 10.28 -4.35 10.68
N ASP A 168 11.45 -3.85 11.09
CA ASP A 168 11.59 -2.85 12.16
C ASP A 168 10.86 -1.52 11.83
N ARG A 169 10.94 -1.08 10.58
CA ARG A 169 10.39 0.20 10.12
C ARG A 169 8.91 0.20 9.74
N VAL A 170 8.30 -0.96 9.66
CA VAL A 170 6.88 -1.07 9.30
C VAL A 170 6.00 -0.18 10.18
N LYS A 171 6.20 -0.19 11.49
CA LYS A 171 5.38 0.58 12.44
C LYS A 171 5.64 2.09 12.37
N GLU A 172 6.81 2.49 11.86
CA GLU A 172 7.10 3.91 11.60
C GLU A 172 6.44 4.40 10.31
N MET A 173 6.41 3.54 9.27
CA MET A 173 5.88 3.88 7.96
C MET A 173 4.36 3.81 7.87
N PHE A 174 3.76 2.89 8.64
CA PHE A 174 2.37 2.50 8.42
C PHE A 174 1.52 2.49 9.69
N ASN A 175 0.25 2.82 9.50
CA ASN A 175 -0.81 2.30 10.36
C ASN A 175 -1.04 0.85 9.96
N VAL A 176 -0.70 -0.10 10.83
CA VAL A 176 -0.85 -1.53 10.57
C VAL A 176 -2.26 -1.96 10.95
N VAL A 177 -3.02 -2.45 9.97
CA VAL A 177 -4.44 -2.74 10.11
C VAL A 177 -4.71 -4.21 9.80
N HIS A 178 -5.07 -4.98 10.81
CA HIS A 178 -5.49 -6.37 10.64
C HIS A 178 -6.96 -6.42 10.22
N ILE A 179 -7.22 -6.94 9.03
CA ILE A 179 -8.59 -7.18 8.55
C ILE A 179 -8.95 -8.63 8.82
N GLN A 180 -9.76 -8.82 9.84
CA GLN A 180 -10.30 -10.12 10.21
C GLN A 180 -11.54 -10.46 9.40
N GLY A 181 -11.93 -11.72 9.40
CA GLY A 181 -13.18 -12.19 8.82
C GLY A 181 -13.01 -13.37 7.87
N LYS A 182 -14.17 -13.88 7.42
CA LYS A 182 -14.23 -14.91 6.38
C LYS A 182 -14.13 -14.30 4.99
N SER A 183 -13.74 -15.10 4.01
CA SER A 183 -13.78 -14.68 2.61
C SER A 183 -15.18 -14.15 2.25
N ARG A 184 -15.21 -13.01 1.58
CA ARG A 184 -16.43 -12.32 1.10
C ARG A 184 -16.63 -12.48 -0.41
N ARG A 185 -15.90 -13.47 -0.98
CA ARG A 185 -16.03 -13.87 -2.38
C ARG A 185 -17.13 -14.89 -2.55
#